data_6e5b3b18250427a6a1f82c77adcab171
#
_entry.id   6e5b3b18250427a6a1f82c77adcab171
#
_cell.length_a   1.000
_cell.length_b   1.000
_cell.length_c   1.000
_cell.angle_alpha   90.00
_cell.angle_beta   90.00
_cell.angle_gamma   90.00
#
_symmetry.space_group_name_H-M   'P 1'
#
loop_
_entity.id
_entity.type
_entity.pdbx_description
1 polymer ?
#
loop_
_entity_poly.entity_id
_entity_poly.type
_entity_poly.pdbx_seq_one_letter_code
_entity_poly.pdbx_strand_id
1 'polypeptide(L)'
;MYKRQVLSSDVSAAFDPNYPSVMDKKNAAYFGKGMVFNKYTGSRGKSGSNDASAEYVGKLRAVMDDGNVFYQTAELGKVDQGGGGTIAYILANYGMQVIDSGVAVLNMHAPWEIISKADLYEAYKGYVAFLAS
;
A
#
# COMPACT_ATOMS: atom_id res chain seq x y z
N MET A 1 19.59 -3.23 -18.10
CA MET A 1 18.89 -1.97 -17.83
C MET A 1 18.39 -2.01 -16.38
N TYR A 2 18.97 -1.20 -15.50
CA TYR A 2 18.52 -1.17 -14.09
C TYR A 2 17.18 -0.47 -14.03
N LYS A 3 16.11 -1.21 -13.73
CA LYS A 3 14.81 -0.61 -13.44
C LYS A 3 14.90 0.05 -12.07
N ARG A 4 14.62 1.34 -11.99
CA ARG A 4 14.51 2.04 -10.72
C ARG A 4 13.33 1.50 -9.95
N GLN A 5 13.53 1.22 -8.66
CA GLN A 5 12.51 0.70 -7.74
C GLN A 5 12.06 1.82 -6.81
N VAL A 6 10.78 1.91 -6.58
CA VAL A 6 10.16 3.00 -5.84
C VAL A 6 9.13 2.45 -4.86
N LEU A 7 9.26 2.83 -3.60
CA LEU A 7 8.14 2.80 -2.66
C LEU A 7 7.42 4.14 -2.74
N SER A 8 6.21 4.14 -3.26
CA SER A 8 5.32 5.31 -3.23
C SER A 8 4.70 5.38 -1.83
N SER A 9 5.19 6.31 -1.01
CA SER A 9 4.74 6.45 0.36
C SER A 9 3.37 7.13 0.40
N ASP A 10 2.34 6.33 0.46
CA ASP A 10 0.95 6.76 0.55
C ASP A 10 0.19 5.88 1.55
N VAL A 11 -0.85 6.42 2.17
CA VAL A 11 -1.68 5.69 3.13
C VAL A 11 -2.67 4.78 2.40
N SER A 12 -3.13 3.74 3.10
CA SER A 12 -4.13 2.81 2.59
C SER A 12 -5.40 2.87 3.43
N ALA A 13 -6.57 2.79 2.79
CA ALA A 13 -7.83 2.76 3.50
C ALA A 13 -7.92 1.51 4.37
N ALA A 14 -8.08 1.70 5.68
CA ALA A 14 -8.32 0.61 6.62
C ALA A 14 -9.75 0.08 6.49
N PHE A 15 -9.94 -1.20 6.83
CA PHE A 15 -11.27 -1.77 6.96
C PHE A 15 -12.06 -1.02 8.04
N ASP A 16 -13.16 -0.39 7.62
CA ASP A 16 -14.07 0.30 8.53
C ASP A 16 -15.28 -0.60 8.82
N PRO A 17 -15.47 -1.04 10.06
CA PRO A 17 -16.60 -1.88 10.42
C PRO A 17 -17.96 -1.18 10.29
N ASN A 18 -18.00 0.16 10.25
CA ASN A 18 -19.23 0.92 10.02
C ASN A 18 -19.66 0.96 8.54
N TYR A 19 -18.69 0.73 7.63
CA TYR A 19 -18.92 0.74 6.17
C TYR A 19 -18.39 -0.52 5.47
N PRO A 20 -18.76 -1.73 5.94
CA PRO A 20 -18.16 -2.97 5.43
C PRO A 20 -18.52 -3.26 3.97
N SER A 21 -19.60 -2.66 3.45
CA SER A 21 -20.07 -2.90 2.09
C SER A 21 -19.17 -2.34 1.00
N VAL A 22 -18.36 -1.31 1.32
CA VAL A 22 -17.44 -0.68 0.38
C VAL A 22 -16.05 -1.34 0.35
N MET A 23 -15.83 -2.32 1.22
CA MET A 23 -14.55 -3.01 1.38
C MET A 23 -14.65 -4.47 0.96
N ASP A 24 -13.56 -5.01 0.41
CA ASP A 24 -13.38 -6.46 0.31
C ASP A 24 -12.63 -6.93 1.57
N LYS A 25 -13.32 -7.66 2.45
CA LYS A 25 -12.76 -8.12 3.73
C LYS A 25 -11.48 -8.96 3.59
N LYS A 26 -11.31 -9.65 2.47
CA LYS A 26 -10.13 -10.49 2.25
C LYS A 26 -8.92 -9.70 1.76
N ASN A 27 -9.15 -8.52 1.20
CA ASN A 27 -8.13 -7.68 0.60
C ASN A 27 -8.03 -6.28 1.26
N ALA A 28 -8.71 -6.05 2.38
CA ALA A 28 -8.64 -4.79 3.10
C ALA A 28 -7.44 -4.74 4.04
N ALA A 29 -6.92 -3.54 4.29
CA ALA A 29 -5.92 -3.29 5.32
C ALA A 29 -6.56 -3.25 6.71
N TYR A 30 -5.87 -3.78 7.69
CA TYR A 30 -6.32 -3.80 9.09
C TYR A 30 -5.27 -3.18 10.00
N PHE A 31 -5.72 -2.49 11.05
CA PHE A 31 -4.84 -1.97 12.09
C PHE A 31 -4.11 -3.10 12.83
N GLY A 32 -2.87 -2.84 13.22
CA GLY A 32 -2.04 -3.79 13.94
C GLY A 32 -1.47 -4.93 13.08
N LYS A 33 -1.51 -4.78 11.77
CA LYS A 33 -0.95 -5.74 10.82
C LYS A 33 0.32 -5.24 10.11
N GLY A 34 0.84 -4.11 10.57
CA GLY A 34 2.08 -3.54 10.06
C GLY A 34 1.90 -2.66 8.82
N MET A 35 3.00 -2.48 8.11
CA MET A 35 3.04 -1.70 6.87
C MET A 35 2.13 -2.29 5.81
N VAL A 36 1.48 -1.44 5.02
CA VAL A 36 0.57 -1.88 3.95
C VAL A 36 1.24 -1.71 2.60
N PHE A 37 1.21 -2.76 1.78
CA PHE A 37 1.53 -2.69 0.36
C PHE A 37 0.26 -2.81 -0.47
N ASN A 38 -0.01 -1.83 -1.32
CA ASN A 38 -1.08 -1.91 -2.30
C ASN A 38 -0.48 -2.33 -3.65
N LYS A 39 -0.61 -3.61 -3.96
CA LYS A 39 -0.11 -4.16 -5.22
C LYS A 39 -0.80 -3.51 -6.42
N TYR A 40 -2.10 -3.32 -6.32
CA TYR A 40 -2.92 -2.66 -7.32
C TYR A 40 -3.57 -1.40 -6.74
N THR A 41 -3.48 -0.31 -7.47
CA THR A 41 -4.20 0.93 -7.18
C THR A 41 -4.84 1.47 -8.45
N GLY A 42 -6.02 2.03 -8.34
CA GLY A 42 -6.73 2.60 -9.47
C GLY A 42 -8.13 3.04 -9.06
N SER A 43 -8.64 4.08 -9.71
CA SER A 43 -9.99 4.58 -9.47
C SER A 43 -10.96 3.98 -10.48
N ARG A 44 -12.07 3.45 -9.99
CA ARG A 44 -13.13 2.86 -10.81
C ARG A 44 -12.56 1.90 -11.86
N GLY A 45 -11.71 1.02 -11.39
CA GLY A 45 -11.10 -0.04 -12.17
C GLY A 45 -9.77 0.29 -12.83
N LYS A 46 -9.55 1.47 -13.41
CA LYS A 46 -8.33 1.64 -14.22
C LYS A 46 -7.78 3.05 -14.36
N SER A 47 -8.47 4.08 -13.90
CA SER A 47 -7.96 5.45 -14.02
C SER A 47 -6.82 5.68 -13.01
N GLY A 48 -5.68 6.17 -13.50
CA GLY A 48 -4.50 6.40 -12.67
C GLY A 48 -4.01 5.12 -11.96
N SER A 49 -4.12 3.98 -12.64
CA SER A 49 -3.78 2.68 -12.06
C SER A 49 -2.28 2.40 -12.08
N ASN A 50 -1.83 1.67 -11.06
CA ASN A 50 -0.55 1.00 -11.03
C ASN A 50 -0.75 -0.44 -10.57
N ASP A 51 -0.10 -1.39 -11.23
CA ASP A 51 -0.08 -2.79 -10.83
C ASP A 51 1.38 -3.23 -10.68
N ALA A 52 1.83 -3.37 -9.44
CA ALA A 52 3.22 -3.73 -9.15
C ALA A 52 3.53 -5.14 -9.69
N SER A 53 4.69 -5.30 -10.34
CA SER A 53 5.09 -6.59 -10.88
C SER A 53 5.33 -7.63 -9.77
N ALA A 54 5.06 -8.90 -10.07
CA ALA A 54 5.24 -9.99 -9.11
C ALA A 54 6.71 -10.11 -8.65
N GLU A 55 7.66 -9.85 -9.53
CA GLU A 55 9.10 -9.87 -9.24
C GLU A 55 9.46 -8.79 -8.21
N TYR A 56 8.91 -7.59 -8.38
CA TYR A 56 9.15 -6.50 -7.43
C TYR A 56 8.50 -6.77 -6.08
N VAL A 57 7.27 -7.27 -6.07
CA VAL A 57 6.60 -7.68 -4.83
C VAL A 57 7.39 -8.78 -4.12
N GLY A 58 7.90 -9.77 -4.85
CA GLY A 58 8.73 -10.85 -4.30
C GLY A 58 10.00 -10.32 -3.65
N LYS A 59 10.68 -9.36 -4.32
CA LYS A 59 11.87 -8.70 -3.75
C LYS A 59 11.54 -7.93 -2.48
N LEU A 60 10.47 -7.15 -2.47
CA LEU A 60 10.07 -6.38 -1.30
C LEU A 60 9.72 -7.28 -0.11
N ARG A 61 9.02 -8.39 -0.36
CA ARG A 61 8.74 -9.36 0.70
C ARG A 61 10.03 -9.89 1.33
N ALA A 62 11.01 -10.28 0.52
CA ALA A 62 12.30 -10.72 1.04
C ALA A 62 12.99 -9.63 1.89
N VAL A 63 12.99 -8.38 1.42
CA VAL A 63 13.57 -7.25 2.18
C VAL A 63 12.85 -7.04 3.52
N MET A 64 11.51 -7.15 3.55
CA MET A 64 10.74 -6.98 4.77
C MET A 64 10.94 -8.15 5.74
N ASP A 65 10.97 -9.37 5.23
CA ASP A 65 11.19 -10.58 6.01
C ASP A 65 12.61 -10.56 6.65
N ASP A 66 13.63 -10.21 5.88
CA ASP A 66 15.02 -10.07 6.36
C ASP A 66 15.15 -8.92 7.39
N GLY A 67 14.39 -7.84 7.21
CA GLY A 67 14.34 -6.71 8.13
C GLY A 67 13.45 -6.94 9.36
N ASN A 68 12.83 -8.11 9.49
CA ASN A 68 11.86 -8.43 10.54
C ASN A 68 10.76 -7.37 10.66
N VAL A 69 10.21 -6.95 9.52
CA VAL A 69 9.14 -5.96 9.39
C VAL A 69 7.81 -6.67 9.23
N PHE A 70 6.82 -6.31 10.04
CA PHE A 70 5.45 -6.77 9.81
C PHE A 70 4.79 -5.96 8.69
N TYR A 71 4.20 -6.67 7.75
CA TYR A 71 3.50 -6.04 6.61
C TYR A 71 2.29 -6.86 6.18
N GLN A 72 1.41 -6.21 5.44
CA GLN A 72 0.23 -6.79 4.83
C GLN A 72 0.08 -6.28 3.40
N THR A 73 -0.63 -7.01 2.56
CA THR A 73 -1.06 -6.54 1.24
C THR A 73 -2.55 -6.23 1.27
N ALA A 74 -2.96 -5.15 0.61
CA ALA A 74 -4.34 -4.72 0.61
C ALA A 74 -4.72 -4.00 -0.69
N GLU A 75 -6.01 -3.84 -0.90
CA GLU A 75 -6.61 -3.00 -1.93
C GLU A 75 -7.32 -1.79 -1.28
N LEU A 76 -7.45 -0.71 -2.03
CA LEU A 76 -8.14 0.51 -1.60
C LEU A 76 -9.66 0.40 -1.80
N GLY A 77 -10.31 -0.48 -1.04
CA GLY A 77 -11.73 -0.78 -1.21
C GLY A 77 -11.98 -1.83 -2.29
N LYS A 78 -13.24 -1.99 -2.68
CA LYS A 78 -13.61 -2.93 -3.74
C LYS A 78 -13.13 -2.44 -5.09
N VAL A 79 -12.37 -3.28 -5.79
CA VAL A 79 -11.94 -3.02 -7.18
C VAL A 79 -13.17 -2.87 -8.08
N ASP A 80 -13.09 -1.99 -9.06
CA ASP A 80 -14.14 -1.63 -10.04
C ASP A 80 -15.37 -0.90 -9.47
N GLN A 81 -15.72 -1.09 -8.20
CA GLN A 81 -16.84 -0.40 -7.57
C GLN A 81 -16.44 0.90 -6.86
N GLY A 82 -15.22 0.99 -6.45
CA GLY A 82 -14.64 2.11 -5.72
C GLY A 82 -13.14 2.10 -5.89
N GLY A 83 -12.45 2.19 -4.77
CA GLY A 83 -11.00 2.25 -4.74
C GLY A 83 -10.48 3.67 -4.97
N GLY A 84 -9.18 3.80 -4.90
CA GLY A 84 -8.47 5.06 -5.06
C GLY A 84 -7.34 4.96 -6.05
N GLY A 85 -7.13 6.03 -6.82
CA GLY A 85 -5.88 6.27 -7.52
C GLY A 85 -4.86 6.88 -6.55
N THR A 86 -3.61 6.56 -6.77
CA THR A 86 -2.46 7.12 -6.03
C THR A 86 -1.53 7.81 -7.01
N ILE A 87 -0.45 8.38 -6.51
CA ILE A 87 0.58 8.99 -7.39
C ILE A 87 1.55 7.95 -7.98
N ALA A 88 1.44 6.70 -7.62
CA ALA A 88 2.34 5.63 -8.08
C ALA A 88 2.42 5.51 -9.61
N TYR A 89 1.29 5.66 -10.30
CA TYR A 89 1.22 5.58 -11.77
C TYR A 89 2.11 6.61 -12.46
N ILE A 90 2.35 7.77 -11.85
CA ILE A 90 3.16 8.85 -12.44
C ILE A 90 4.57 8.34 -12.70
N LEU A 91 5.19 7.70 -11.72
CA LEU A 91 6.53 7.13 -11.85
C LEU A 91 6.53 5.83 -12.67
N ALA A 92 5.45 5.06 -12.59
CA ALA A 92 5.29 3.84 -13.38
C ALA A 92 5.26 4.14 -14.89
N ASN A 93 4.72 5.28 -15.32
CA ASN A 93 4.72 5.73 -16.71
C ASN A 93 6.14 5.95 -17.26
N TYR A 94 7.13 6.14 -16.40
CA TYR A 94 8.56 6.21 -16.81
C TYR A 94 9.25 4.84 -16.82
N GLY A 95 8.50 3.74 -16.70
CA GLY A 95 9.02 2.38 -16.71
C GLY A 95 9.69 1.98 -15.41
N MET A 96 9.44 2.68 -14.30
CA MET A 96 9.92 2.30 -12.98
C MET A 96 9.06 1.19 -12.39
N GLN A 97 9.62 0.40 -11.49
CA GLN A 97 8.88 -0.53 -10.67
C GLN A 97 8.36 0.21 -9.43
N VAL A 98 7.06 0.35 -9.30
CA VAL A 98 6.44 1.15 -8.25
C VAL A 98 5.39 0.33 -7.52
N ILE A 99 5.34 0.48 -6.21
CA ILE A 99 4.26 -0.02 -5.36
C ILE A 99 3.92 1.03 -4.32
N ASP A 100 2.65 1.18 -3.99
CA ASP A 100 2.25 2.00 -2.86
C ASP A 100 2.52 1.28 -1.55
N SER A 101 3.06 2.03 -0.61
CA SER A 101 3.48 1.51 0.68
C SER A 101 3.28 2.55 1.77
N GLY A 102 2.59 2.19 2.83
CA GLY A 102 2.34 3.12 3.93
C GLY A 102 1.66 2.46 5.11
N VAL A 103 0.73 3.16 5.72
CA VAL A 103 -0.03 2.67 6.87
C VAL A 103 -1.52 2.64 6.58
N ALA A 104 -2.23 1.77 7.26
CA ALA A 104 -3.68 1.74 7.24
C ALA A 104 -4.23 2.99 7.96
N VAL A 105 -5.21 3.67 7.36
CA VAL A 105 -5.85 4.86 7.90
C VAL A 105 -7.37 4.73 7.87
N LEU A 106 -8.02 5.14 8.94
CA LEU A 106 -9.47 5.36 9.00
C LEU A 106 -9.79 6.84 8.82
N ASN A 107 -10.97 7.12 8.30
CA ASN A 107 -11.45 8.48 8.02
C ASN A 107 -10.54 9.27 7.06
N MET A 108 -10.00 8.58 6.05
CA MET A 108 -9.18 9.23 5.02
C MET A 108 -9.90 10.47 4.45
N HIS A 109 -9.18 11.57 4.31
CA HIS A 109 -9.66 12.88 3.86
C HIS A 109 -10.63 13.59 4.81
N ALA A 110 -10.85 13.09 6.01
CA ALA A 110 -11.61 13.78 7.04
C ALA A 110 -10.72 14.72 7.87
N PRO A 111 -11.30 15.66 8.63
CA PRO A 111 -10.52 16.52 9.54
C PRO A 111 -9.75 15.75 10.62
N TRP A 112 -10.17 14.52 10.93
CA TRP A 112 -9.53 13.63 11.88
C TRP A 112 -9.31 12.27 11.23
N GLU A 113 -8.06 11.98 10.93
CA GLU A 113 -7.63 10.68 10.44
C GLU A 113 -6.98 9.88 11.57
N ILE A 114 -7.16 8.57 11.57
CA ILE A 114 -6.69 7.69 12.64
C ILE A 114 -5.77 6.64 12.04
N ILE A 115 -4.58 6.46 12.64
CA ILE A 115 -3.62 5.41 12.31
C ILE A 115 -3.20 4.65 13.57
N SER A 116 -2.67 3.46 13.38
CA SER A 116 -2.00 2.69 14.45
C SER A 116 -0.54 3.14 14.59
N LYS A 117 -0.13 3.50 15.81
CA LYS A 117 1.28 3.84 16.10
C LYS A 117 2.22 2.65 15.89
N ALA A 118 1.73 1.42 16.15
CA ALA A 118 2.51 0.21 15.89
C ALA A 118 2.77 0.04 14.40
N ASP A 119 1.75 0.24 13.56
CA ASP A 119 1.90 0.15 12.10
C ASP A 119 2.81 1.25 11.55
N LEU A 120 2.76 2.45 12.12
CA LEU A 120 3.69 3.53 11.78
C LEU A 120 5.14 3.15 12.09
N TYR A 121 5.38 2.49 13.22
CA TYR A 121 6.71 2.01 13.57
C TYR A 121 7.19 0.91 12.60
N GLU A 122 6.32 0.00 12.21
CA GLU A 122 6.64 -1.01 11.21
C GLU A 122 6.92 -0.39 9.82
N ALA A 123 6.18 0.65 9.42
CA ALA A 123 6.46 1.40 8.20
C ALA A 123 7.85 2.07 8.25
N TYR A 124 8.22 2.68 9.38
CA TYR A 124 9.56 3.21 9.58
C TYR A 124 10.64 2.15 9.38
N LYS A 125 10.51 0.98 10.02
CA LYS A 125 11.43 -0.14 9.84
C LYS A 125 11.49 -0.59 8.38
N GLY A 126 10.34 -0.68 7.72
CA GLY A 126 10.24 -1.05 6.32
C GLY A 126 10.98 -0.09 5.39
N TYR A 127 10.87 1.21 5.60
CA TYR A 127 11.62 2.20 4.82
C TYR A 127 13.12 2.10 5.07
N VAL A 128 13.55 1.88 6.32
CA VAL A 128 14.97 1.67 6.65
C VAL A 128 15.51 0.43 5.95
N ALA A 129 14.78 -0.70 6.01
CA ALA A 129 15.16 -1.94 5.35
C ALA A 129 15.25 -1.78 3.83
N PHE A 130 14.28 -1.10 3.22
CA PHE A 130 14.28 -0.84 1.78
C PHE A 130 15.45 0.03 1.33
N LEU A 131 15.78 1.08 2.08
CA LEU A 131 16.88 1.98 1.73
C LEU A 131 18.27 1.34 1.93
N ALA A 132 18.34 0.30 2.75
CA ALA A 132 19.58 -0.47 2.99
C ALA A 132 19.78 -1.64 2.03
N SER A 133 18.77 -1.96 1.18
CA SER A 133 18.77 -3.14 0.31
C SER A 133 19.46 -2.94 -1.05
#